data_b4a004f298170202d63b2f07f4193335
#
_entry.id   b4a004f298170202d63b2f07f4193335
#
_cell.length_a   1.000
_cell.length_b   1.000
_cell.length_c   1.000
_cell.angle_alpha   90.00
_cell.angle_beta   90.00
_cell.angle_gamma   90.00
#
_symmetry.space_group_name_H-M   'P 1'
#
loop_
_entity.id
_entity.type
_entity.pdbx_description
1 polymer ?
#
loop_
_entity_poly.entity_id
_entity_poly.type
_entity_poly.pdbx_seq_one_letter_code
_entity_poly.pdbx_strand_id
1 'polypeptide(L)'
;TLPVIFETEAMTSLFSAFTGLWNGELLYKGISCLKDKWNEKILSEKITIEDDPRNVEALTIANFDDEGCPTRKKVLVKDGVFVQALHSTKSASCMQTESTGNGFKSGYASTIGVSPMNCCIVPGEKSLQQLEETMKDGLVITDLQGLHAGIDFVTTNFSLQASGYLVKDGKRDRSVTLITVAGNFMDLMKKVEEVGSDLDWSYH
;
A
#
# COMPACT_ATOMS: atom_id res chain seq x y z
N THR A 1 20.48 9.28 10.68
CA THR A 1 19.18 8.67 10.29
C THR A 1 19.19 7.26 10.85
N LEU A 2 18.18 6.88 11.60
CA LEU A 2 18.05 5.54 12.15
C LEU A 2 17.30 4.68 11.12
N PRO A 3 17.74 3.42 10.84
CA PRO A 3 16.98 2.48 10.05
C PRO A 3 15.65 2.17 10.75
N VAL A 4 14.59 1.94 9.94
CA VAL A 4 13.24 1.68 10.46
C VAL A 4 12.64 0.48 9.73
N ILE A 5 12.06 -0.43 10.50
CA ILE A 5 11.20 -1.51 9.99
C ILE A 5 9.75 -1.15 10.38
N PHE A 6 8.83 -1.28 9.45
CA PHE A 6 7.40 -1.27 9.72
C PHE A 6 6.92 -2.72 9.77
N GLU A 7 6.38 -3.16 10.88
CA GLU A 7 5.70 -4.46 10.97
C GLU A 7 4.46 -4.47 10.07
N THR A 8 3.98 -5.66 9.76
CA THR A 8 2.89 -5.90 8.80
C THR A 8 1.66 -5.04 9.09
N GLU A 9 1.19 -4.98 10.34
CA GLU A 9 0.01 -4.19 10.73
C GLU A 9 0.22 -2.69 10.49
N ALA A 10 1.36 -2.16 10.93
CA ALA A 10 1.70 -0.74 10.75
C ALA A 10 1.84 -0.38 9.25
N MET A 11 2.51 -1.23 8.47
CA MET A 11 2.65 -1.00 7.03
C MET A 11 1.32 -1.15 6.30
N THR A 12 0.49 -2.14 6.64
CA THR A 12 -0.85 -2.32 6.06
C THR A 12 -1.72 -1.09 6.29
N SER A 13 -1.72 -0.56 7.50
CA SER A 13 -2.46 0.66 7.84
C SER A 13 -1.99 1.87 7.03
N LEU A 14 -0.68 2.09 6.95
CA LEU A 14 -0.10 3.19 6.16
C LEU A 14 -0.35 3.00 4.65
N PHE A 15 -0.12 1.81 4.13
CA PHE A 15 -0.31 1.48 2.71
C PHE A 15 -1.77 1.65 2.28
N SER A 16 -2.72 1.16 3.09
CA SER A 16 -4.16 1.25 2.81
C SER A 16 -4.63 2.70 2.64
N ALA A 17 -4.07 3.63 3.42
CA ALA A 17 -4.41 5.04 3.31
C ALA A 17 -3.98 5.67 1.97
N PHE A 18 -3.03 5.06 1.26
CA PHE A 18 -2.52 5.54 -0.03
C PHE A 18 -2.89 4.66 -1.22
N THR A 19 -3.72 3.63 -1.06
CA THR A 19 -4.16 2.77 -2.18
C THR A 19 -4.92 3.52 -3.28
N GLY A 20 -5.50 4.66 -2.95
CA GLY A 20 -6.10 5.58 -3.92
C GLY A 20 -5.12 6.13 -4.97
N LEU A 21 -3.81 6.04 -4.76
CA LEU A 21 -2.81 6.47 -5.74
C LEU A 21 -2.92 5.70 -7.07
N TRP A 22 -3.36 4.44 -7.02
CA TRP A 22 -3.56 3.57 -8.17
C TRP A 22 -4.95 3.72 -8.82
N ASN A 23 -5.81 4.58 -8.28
CA ASN A 23 -7.18 4.77 -8.72
C ASN A 23 -7.23 5.59 -10.02
N GLY A 24 -7.71 4.99 -11.12
CA GLY A 24 -7.78 5.61 -12.45
C GLY A 24 -8.66 6.85 -12.50
N GLU A 25 -9.70 6.96 -11.67
CA GLU A 25 -10.53 8.17 -11.61
C GLU A 25 -9.74 9.34 -10.96
N LEU A 26 -8.95 9.06 -9.92
CA LEU A 26 -8.10 10.06 -9.26
C LEU A 26 -6.92 10.48 -10.17
N LEU A 27 -6.38 9.54 -10.95
CA LEU A 27 -5.38 9.85 -11.99
C LEU A 27 -5.97 10.77 -13.06
N TYR A 28 -7.14 10.44 -13.60
CA TYR A 28 -7.83 11.25 -14.60
C TYR A 28 -8.09 12.68 -14.09
N LYS A 29 -8.55 12.82 -12.85
CA LYS A 29 -8.81 14.12 -12.21
C LYS A 29 -7.54 14.88 -11.83
N GLY A 30 -6.35 14.28 -11.93
CA GLY A 30 -5.09 14.88 -11.52
C GLY A 30 -4.92 15.05 -10.02
N ILE A 31 -5.65 14.24 -9.21
CA ILE A 31 -5.56 14.22 -7.75
C ILE A 31 -4.42 13.30 -7.29
N SER A 32 -4.23 12.16 -7.98
CA SER A 32 -3.09 11.28 -7.71
C SER A 32 -1.81 11.87 -8.28
N CYS A 33 -0.76 11.88 -7.48
CA CYS A 33 0.59 12.32 -7.88
C CYS A 33 1.22 11.41 -8.95
N LEU A 34 0.61 10.27 -9.25
CA LEU A 34 1.05 9.32 -10.29
C LEU A 34 0.50 9.65 -11.69
N LYS A 35 -0.28 10.74 -11.82
CA LYS A 35 -0.69 11.23 -13.14
C LYS A 35 0.55 11.41 -14.02
N ASP A 36 0.48 10.89 -15.22
CA ASP A 36 1.55 10.97 -16.24
C ASP A 36 2.87 10.24 -15.88
N LYS A 37 2.87 9.38 -14.84
CA LYS A 37 4.03 8.59 -14.38
C LYS A 37 4.07 7.15 -14.93
N TRP A 38 3.41 6.90 -16.04
CA TRP A 38 3.35 5.59 -16.68
C TRP A 38 4.73 5.10 -17.11
N ASN A 39 5.05 3.86 -16.72
CA ASN A 39 6.34 3.20 -17.00
C ASN A 39 7.56 3.93 -16.39
N GLU A 40 7.35 4.83 -15.44
CA GLU A 40 8.43 5.43 -14.67
C GLU A 40 8.71 4.61 -13.40
N LYS A 41 9.96 4.60 -12.96
CA LYS A 41 10.35 4.07 -11.66
C LYS A 41 9.92 5.05 -10.57
N ILE A 42 8.87 4.70 -9.85
CA ILE A 42 8.25 5.54 -8.81
C ILE A 42 8.56 5.08 -7.39
N LEU A 43 8.94 3.81 -7.21
CA LEU A 43 9.24 3.18 -5.93
C LEU A 43 10.60 2.46 -6.01
N SER A 44 11.04 1.87 -4.89
CA SER A 44 12.17 0.96 -4.86
C SER A 44 11.92 -0.26 -5.76
N GLU A 45 12.98 -0.75 -6.41
CA GLU A 45 12.93 -2.00 -7.21
C GLU A 45 12.58 -3.24 -6.39
N LYS A 46 12.65 -3.15 -5.06
CA LYS A 46 12.24 -4.22 -4.15
C LYS A 46 10.72 -4.34 -4.01
N ILE A 47 9.97 -3.36 -4.55
CA ILE A 47 8.53 -3.28 -4.35
C ILE A 47 7.81 -3.67 -5.64
N THR A 48 7.00 -4.71 -5.53
CA THR A 48 5.95 -5.06 -6.48
C THR A 48 4.61 -4.96 -5.76
N ILE A 49 3.62 -4.32 -6.38
CA ILE A 49 2.27 -4.15 -5.83
C ILE A 49 1.29 -4.85 -6.76
N GLU A 50 0.47 -5.71 -6.17
CA GLU A 50 -0.55 -6.46 -6.87
C GLU A 50 -1.94 -6.21 -6.27
N ASP A 51 -2.97 -6.35 -7.08
CA ASP A 51 -4.37 -6.40 -6.67
C ASP A 51 -4.99 -7.69 -7.23
N ASP A 52 -5.36 -8.62 -6.33
CA ASP A 52 -5.90 -9.93 -6.71
C ASP A 52 -7.26 -10.20 -6.04
N PRO A 53 -8.37 -9.78 -6.67
CA PRO A 53 -9.71 -10.03 -6.17
C PRO A 53 -10.10 -11.52 -6.08
N ARG A 54 -9.31 -12.42 -6.68
CA ARG A 54 -9.57 -13.87 -6.69
C ARG A 54 -8.63 -14.66 -5.79
N ASN A 55 -7.82 -13.98 -5.00
CA ASN A 55 -6.91 -14.65 -4.08
C ASN A 55 -7.71 -15.46 -3.04
N VAL A 56 -7.49 -16.77 -3.03
CA VAL A 56 -8.19 -17.72 -2.15
C VAL A 56 -7.73 -17.65 -0.69
N GLU A 57 -6.58 -17.03 -0.42
CA GLU A 57 -6.05 -16.81 0.93
C GLU A 57 -6.62 -15.54 1.57
N ALA A 58 -7.20 -14.65 0.77
CA ALA A 58 -7.76 -13.41 1.25
C ALA A 58 -9.16 -13.62 1.86
N LEU A 59 -9.59 -12.70 2.73
CA LEU A 59 -10.90 -12.77 3.39
C LEU A 59 -12.08 -12.53 2.44
N THR A 60 -11.84 -11.83 1.34
CA THR A 60 -12.88 -11.48 0.38
C THR A 60 -12.47 -11.92 -1.02
N ILE A 61 -13.39 -12.59 -1.71
CA ILE A 61 -13.19 -13.03 -3.10
C ILE A 61 -14.35 -12.49 -3.94
N ALA A 62 -14.02 -11.88 -5.08
CA ALA A 62 -15.00 -11.44 -6.06
C ALA A 62 -14.59 -11.89 -7.47
N ASN A 63 -15.48 -12.59 -8.17
CA ASN A 63 -15.28 -12.96 -9.57
C ASN A 63 -15.68 -11.84 -10.54
N PHE A 64 -16.57 -10.95 -10.10
CA PHE A 64 -17.06 -9.79 -10.84
C PHE A 64 -17.10 -8.59 -9.88
N ASP A 65 -16.91 -7.41 -10.41
CA ASP A 65 -17.16 -6.17 -9.69
C ASP A 65 -18.67 -5.82 -9.69
N ASP A 66 -19.06 -4.70 -9.07
CA ASP A 66 -20.47 -4.27 -8.99
C ASP A 66 -21.02 -3.71 -10.33
N GLU A 67 -20.18 -3.59 -11.35
CA GLU A 67 -20.57 -3.29 -12.73
C GLU A 67 -20.77 -4.56 -13.57
N GLY A 68 -20.48 -5.75 -13.01
CA GLY A 68 -20.52 -7.03 -13.72
C GLY A 68 -19.29 -7.30 -14.57
N CYS A 69 -18.24 -6.50 -14.44
CA CYS A 69 -16.98 -6.73 -15.12
C CYS A 69 -16.18 -7.84 -14.43
N PRO A 70 -15.60 -8.81 -15.18
CA PRO A 70 -14.78 -9.85 -14.59
C PRO A 70 -13.55 -9.26 -13.88
N THR A 71 -13.33 -9.69 -12.66
CA THR A 71 -12.11 -9.35 -11.92
C THR A 71 -10.94 -10.21 -12.39
N ARG A 72 -9.74 -9.75 -12.18
CA ARG A 72 -8.51 -10.49 -12.45
C ARG A 72 -7.38 -10.00 -11.56
N LYS A 73 -6.36 -10.83 -11.39
CA LYS A 73 -5.09 -10.41 -10.81
C LYS A 73 -4.43 -9.34 -11.69
N LYS A 74 -3.92 -8.28 -11.07
CA LYS A 74 -3.25 -7.16 -11.73
C LYS A 74 -1.97 -6.82 -10.99
N VAL A 75 -0.95 -6.46 -11.74
CA VAL A 75 0.27 -5.86 -11.22
C VAL A 75 0.18 -4.36 -11.45
N LEU A 76 0.16 -3.59 -10.38
CA LEU A 76 0.06 -2.13 -10.42
C LEU A 76 1.43 -1.48 -10.52
N VAL A 77 2.36 -2.00 -9.73
CA VAL A 77 3.77 -1.61 -9.74
C VAL A 77 4.60 -2.88 -9.85
N LYS A 78 5.51 -2.93 -10.79
CA LYS A 78 6.44 -4.04 -10.97
C LYS A 78 7.87 -3.55 -10.78
N ASP A 79 8.56 -4.13 -9.80
CA ASP A 79 9.96 -3.78 -9.50
C ASP A 79 10.17 -2.26 -9.41
N GLY A 80 9.25 -1.58 -8.70
CA GLY A 80 9.23 -0.13 -8.54
C GLY A 80 8.69 0.68 -9.71
N VAL A 81 8.35 0.06 -10.84
CA VAL A 81 7.83 0.73 -12.04
C VAL A 81 6.32 0.72 -12.06
N PHE A 82 5.68 1.87 -12.24
CA PHE A 82 4.22 2.00 -12.35
C PHE A 82 3.74 1.52 -13.72
N VAL A 83 3.01 0.41 -13.76
CA VAL A 83 2.61 -0.25 -15.02
C VAL A 83 1.10 -0.27 -15.27
N GLN A 84 0.29 -0.23 -14.22
CA GLN A 84 -1.18 -0.31 -14.36
C GLN A 84 -1.90 0.46 -13.26
N ALA A 85 -3.04 1.07 -13.60
CA ALA A 85 -4.01 1.61 -12.65
C ALA A 85 -5.25 0.71 -12.56
N LEU A 86 -6.07 0.95 -11.55
CA LEU A 86 -7.36 0.31 -11.34
C LEU A 86 -8.46 1.15 -11.99
N HIS A 87 -9.38 0.49 -12.69
CA HIS A 87 -10.44 1.15 -13.43
C HIS A 87 -11.81 0.50 -13.20
N SER A 88 -12.84 1.34 -13.02
CA SER A 88 -14.23 1.05 -13.32
C SER A 88 -14.50 1.28 -14.82
N THR A 89 -15.67 0.92 -15.32
CA THR A 89 -16.07 1.22 -16.72
C THR A 89 -16.05 2.73 -16.99
N LYS A 90 -16.50 3.55 -16.04
CA LYS A 90 -16.49 5.01 -16.16
C LYS A 90 -15.07 5.58 -16.28
N SER A 91 -14.18 5.22 -15.36
CA SER A 91 -12.80 5.75 -15.36
C SER A 91 -12.00 5.21 -16.55
N ALA A 92 -12.25 3.97 -16.97
CA ALA A 92 -11.67 3.38 -18.16
C ALA A 92 -12.07 4.13 -19.43
N SER A 93 -13.35 4.46 -19.59
CA SER A 93 -13.84 5.28 -20.70
C SER A 93 -13.18 6.67 -20.74
N CYS A 94 -13.05 7.34 -19.58
CA CYS A 94 -12.39 8.64 -19.50
C CYS A 94 -10.91 8.59 -19.91
N MET A 95 -10.22 7.50 -19.61
CA MET A 95 -8.80 7.30 -19.91
C MET A 95 -8.54 6.50 -21.19
N GLN A 96 -9.59 6.19 -21.97
CA GLN A 96 -9.52 5.45 -23.24
C GLN A 96 -8.81 4.09 -23.07
N THR A 97 -9.13 3.39 -22.00
CA THR A 97 -8.62 2.05 -21.66
C THR A 97 -9.76 1.10 -21.32
N GLU A 98 -9.45 -0.12 -20.90
CA GLU A 98 -10.43 -1.13 -20.49
C GLU A 98 -10.63 -1.13 -18.97
N SER A 99 -11.85 -1.50 -18.51
CA SER A 99 -12.11 -1.76 -17.10
C SER A 99 -11.22 -2.88 -16.58
N THR A 100 -10.75 -2.71 -15.36
CA THR A 100 -9.93 -3.73 -14.67
C THR A 100 -10.75 -4.61 -13.74
N GLY A 101 -12.09 -4.43 -13.70
CA GLY A 101 -12.98 -5.11 -12.78
C GLY A 101 -12.79 -4.58 -11.34
N ASN A 102 -12.67 -3.26 -11.20
CA ASN A 102 -12.50 -2.60 -9.90
C ASN A 102 -13.58 -1.54 -9.62
N GLY A 103 -14.73 -1.65 -10.29
CA GLY A 103 -15.91 -0.84 -10.04
C GLY A 103 -16.72 -1.36 -8.85
N PHE A 104 -16.40 -0.92 -7.62
CA PHE A 104 -17.06 -1.37 -6.40
C PHE A 104 -17.84 -0.25 -5.70
N LYS A 105 -18.86 -0.64 -4.93
CA LYS A 105 -19.61 0.24 -4.05
C LYS A 105 -19.08 0.14 -2.62
N SER A 106 -18.95 1.25 -1.95
CA SER A 106 -18.61 1.28 -0.51
C SER A 106 -19.80 0.95 0.40
N GLY A 107 -21.00 0.87 -0.17
CA GLY A 107 -22.23 0.52 0.54
C GLY A 107 -23.41 0.47 -0.41
N TYR A 108 -24.57 -0.05 0.08
CA TYR A 108 -25.78 -0.29 -0.73
C TYR A 108 -26.25 0.95 -1.53
N ALA A 109 -26.25 2.11 -0.88
CA ALA A 109 -26.74 3.36 -1.48
C ALA A 109 -25.63 4.20 -2.15
N SER A 110 -24.37 3.73 -2.14
CA SER A 110 -23.26 4.49 -2.72
C SER A 110 -23.20 4.33 -4.24
N THR A 111 -22.62 5.33 -4.90
CA THR A 111 -22.24 5.22 -6.31
C THR A 111 -21.03 4.29 -6.46
N ILE A 112 -20.92 3.68 -7.64
CA ILE A 112 -19.74 2.88 -7.98
C ILE A 112 -18.51 3.80 -8.06
N GLY A 113 -17.47 3.42 -7.35
CA GLY A 113 -16.15 4.04 -7.37
C GLY A 113 -15.09 3.03 -7.80
N VAL A 114 -13.89 3.51 -8.04
CA VAL A 114 -12.73 2.62 -8.26
C VAL A 114 -12.12 2.26 -6.92
N SER A 115 -12.03 0.96 -6.64
CA SER A 115 -11.47 0.46 -5.39
C SER A 115 -10.61 -0.78 -5.64
N PRO A 116 -9.47 -0.91 -4.96
CA PRO A 116 -8.71 -2.16 -4.93
C PRO A 116 -9.48 -3.23 -4.16
N MET A 117 -9.15 -4.50 -4.42
CA MET A 117 -9.60 -5.64 -3.64
C MET A 117 -8.45 -6.62 -3.47
N ASN A 118 -8.02 -6.82 -2.22
CA ASN A 118 -6.83 -7.61 -1.88
C ASN A 118 -5.53 -7.03 -2.47
N CYS A 119 -5.39 -5.71 -2.43
CA CYS A 119 -4.18 -5.03 -2.87
C CYS A 119 -3.07 -5.17 -1.83
N CYS A 120 -1.92 -5.67 -2.22
CA CYS A 120 -0.79 -5.89 -1.32
C CYS A 120 0.56 -5.56 -1.96
N ILE A 121 1.55 -5.34 -1.14
CA ILE A 121 2.96 -5.42 -1.51
C ILE A 121 3.32 -6.90 -1.54
N VAL A 122 3.88 -7.37 -2.65
CA VAL A 122 4.31 -8.77 -2.78
C VAL A 122 5.37 -9.09 -1.73
N PRO A 123 5.19 -10.14 -0.91
CA PRO A 123 6.14 -10.52 0.12
C PRO A 123 7.54 -10.81 -0.43
N GLY A 124 8.54 -10.44 0.34
CA GLY A 124 9.93 -10.85 0.11
C GLY A 124 10.24 -12.21 0.75
N GLU A 125 11.52 -12.47 0.98
CA GLU A 125 11.98 -13.78 1.48
C GLU A 125 12.36 -13.75 2.96
N LYS A 126 12.71 -12.60 3.51
CA LYS A 126 13.23 -12.48 4.89
C LYS A 126 12.11 -12.34 5.90
N SER A 127 12.18 -13.12 6.98
CA SER A 127 11.30 -12.93 8.13
C SER A 127 11.64 -11.63 8.87
N LEU A 128 10.69 -11.16 9.71
CA LEU A 128 10.91 -9.99 10.57
C LEU A 128 12.19 -10.13 11.41
N GLN A 129 12.41 -11.30 12.00
CA GLN A 129 13.62 -11.54 12.78
C GLN A 129 14.91 -11.39 11.96
N GLN A 130 14.93 -11.90 10.73
CA GLN A 130 16.08 -11.75 9.84
C GLN A 130 16.30 -10.29 9.41
N LEU A 131 15.23 -9.52 9.27
CA LEU A 131 15.31 -8.08 9.02
C LEU A 131 15.89 -7.34 10.24
N GLU A 132 15.46 -7.65 11.46
CA GLU A 132 16.01 -7.10 12.71
C GLU A 132 17.52 -7.41 12.85
N GLU A 133 17.92 -8.67 12.61
CA GLU A 133 19.31 -9.09 12.65
C GLU A 133 20.18 -8.38 11.59
N THR A 134 19.62 -8.15 10.41
CA THR A 134 20.30 -7.42 9.32
C THR A 134 20.44 -5.93 9.64
N MET A 135 19.40 -5.33 10.22
CA MET A 135 19.35 -3.92 10.61
C MET A 135 20.34 -3.58 11.74
N LYS A 136 20.57 -4.52 12.67
CA LYS A 136 21.40 -4.39 13.88
C LYS A 136 20.87 -3.36 14.87
N ASP A 137 20.97 -2.07 14.57
CA ASP A 137 20.50 -0.97 15.41
C ASP A 137 19.46 -0.16 14.65
N GLY A 138 18.25 -0.08 15.21
CA GLY A 138 17.15 0.60 14.52
C GLY A 138 15.87 0.65 15.36
N LEU A 139 14.79 1.00 14.68
CA LEU A 139 13.46 1.11 15.25
C LEU A 139 12.50 0.21 14.48
N VAL A 140 11.69 -0.56 15.19
CA VAL A 140 10.56 -1.29 14.63
C VAL A 140 9.28 -0.59 15.05
N ILE A 141 8.45 -0.23 14.07
CA ILE A 141 7.13 0.37 14.26
C ILE A 141 6.10 -0.76 14.19
N THR A 142 5.32 -0.94 15.24
CA THR A 142 4.30 -1.98 15.36
C THR A 142 2.90 -1.45 15.15
N ASP A 143 2.65 -0.18 15.47
CA ASP A 143 1.33 0.45 15.41
C ASP A 143 1.42 1.91 14.97
N LEU A 144 0.43 2.35 14.21
CA LEU A 144 0.25 3.73 13.74
C LEU A 144 -1.14 4.24 14.08
N GLN A 145 -1.21 5.43 14.66
CA GLN A 145 -2.46 6.05 15.07
C GLN A 145 -2.64 7.44 14.44
N GLY A 146 -3.91 7.82 14.27
CA GLY A 146 -4.25 9.15 13.74
C GLY A 146 -4.29 9.23 12.22
N LEU A 147 -4.39 8.12 11.50
CA LEU A 147 -4.46 8.05 10.03
C LEU A 147 -5.52 8.97 9.42
N HIS A 148 -6.66 9.15 10.10
CA HIS A 148 -7.77 9.99 9.61
C HIS A 148 -7.46 11.49 9.57
N ALA A 149 -6.46 11.96 10.31
CA ALA A 149 -6.09 13.38 10.42
C ALA A 149 -4.63 13.66 10.06
N GLY A 150 -3.78 12.64 10.13
CA GLY A 150 -2.33 12.77 9.94
C GLY A 150 -1.85 12.48 8.52
N ILE A 151 -2.76 12.33 7.54
CA ILE A 151 -2.43 12.01 6.15
C ILE A 151 -2.94 13.10 5.22
N ASP A 152 -2.05 13.59 4.36
CA ASP A 152 -2.37 14.38 3.18
C ASP A 152 -2.16 13.52 1.93
N PHE A 153 -3.26 13.05 1.36
CA PHE A 153 -3.23 12.16 0.20
C PHE A 153 -2.65 12.84 -1.06
N VAL A 154 -2.89 14.13 -1.26
CA VAL A 154 -2.47 14.84 -2.48
C VAL A 154 -0.95 15.05 -2.50
N THR A 155 -0.39 15.48 -1.38
CA THR A 155 1.06 15.65 -1.23
C THR A 155 1.79 14.37 -0.85
N THR A 156 1.04 13.33 -0.48
CA THR A 156 1.52 12.06 0.07
C THR A 156 2.30 12.20 1.39
N ASN A 157 2.12 13.32 2.09
CA ASN A 157 2.73 13.53 3.39
C ASN A 157 1.91 12.87 4.51
N PHE A 158 2.62 12.40 5.52
CA PHE A 158 1.99 11.87 6.71
C PHE A 158 2.73 12.32 7.98
N SER A 159 1.99 12.43 9.08
CA SER A 159 2.51 12.67 10.42
C SER A 159 1.62 11.93 11.42
N LEU A 160 2.10 10.81 11.93
CA LEU A 160 1.32 9.84 12.69
C LEU A 160 1.97 9.58 14.05
N GLN A 161 1.14 9.34 15.05
CA GLN A 161 1.62 8.79 16.31
C GLN A 161 1.95 7.32 16.10
N ALA A 162 3.06 6.87 16.68
CA ALA A 162 3.52 5.50 16.53
C ALA A 162 3.95 4.89 17.85
N SER A 163 3.90 3.56 17.88
CA SER A 163 4.47 2.72 18.93
C SER A 163 5.32 1.62 18.31
N GLY A 164 6.24 1.06 19.09
CA GLY A 164 7.12 0.00 18.63
C GLY A 164 8.21 -0.32 19.64
N TYR A 165 9.37 -0.72 19.15
CA TYR A 165 10.54 -1.02 19.99
C TYR A 165 11.86 -0.70 19.29
N LEU A 166 12.87 -0.42 20.08
CA LEU A 166 14.24 -0.30 19.60
C LEU A 166 14.83 -1.68 19.42
N VAL A 167 15.64 -1.82 18.37
CA VAL A 167 16.50 -2.98 18.14
C VAL A 167 17.94 -2.53 18.38
N LYS A 168 18.69 -3.35 19.11
CA LYS A 168 20.11 -3.17 19.37
C LYS A 168 20.84 -4.50 19.18
N ASP A 169 21.93 -4.46 18.44
CA ASP A 169 22.71 -5.67 18.09
C ASP A 169 21.81 -6.79 17.49
N GLY A 170 20.79 -6.42 16.68
CA GLY A 170 19.86 -7.34 16.04
C GLY A 170 18.83 -7.97 16.98
N LYS A 171 18.64 -7.42 18.20
CA LYS A 171 17.68 -7.94 19.19
C LYS A 171 16.80 -6.81 19.74
N ARG A 172 15.57 -7.19 20.10
CA ARG A 172 14.63 -6.28 20.76
C ARG A 172 15.22 -5.78 22.07
N ASP A 173 15.34 -4.46 22.24
CA ASP A 173 15.90 -3.84 23.43
C ASP A 173 14.78 -3.32 24.34
N ARG A 174 14.10 -2.22 23.94
CA ARG A 174 13.07 -1.60 24.78
C ARG A 174 11.91 -1.08 23.92
N SER A 175 10.70 -1.11 24.50
CA SER A 175 9.51 -0.52 23.90
C SER A 175 9.61 1.02 23.84
N VAL A 176 9.03 1.58 22.79
CA VAL A 176 8.82 3.01 22.61
C VAL A 176 7.36 3.27 22.29
N THR A 177 6.80 4.30 22.90
CA THR A 177 5.41 4.71 22.70
C THR A 177 5.33 6.21 22.55
N LEU A 178 4.22 6.69 21.96
CA LEU A 178 3.96 8.12 21.79
C LEU A 178 5.06 8.85 21.01
N ILE A 179 5.69 8.16 20.08
CA ILE A 179 6.63 8.81 19.16
C ILE A 179 5.88 9.30 17.92
N THR A 180 6.46 10.24 17.21
CA THR A 180 5.93 10.71 15.93
C THR A 180 6.75 10.14 14.78
N VAL A 181 6.07 9.53 13.83
CA VAL A 181 6.63 9.13 12.53
C VAL A 181 6.03 10.04 11.47
N ALA A 182 6.87 10.83 10.82
CA ALA A 182 6.44 11.77 9.79
C ALA A 182 7.34 11.70 8.56
N GLY A 183 6.74 11.91 7.39
CA GLY A 183 7.47 11.88 6.14
C GLY A 183 6.55 12.00 4.93
N ASN A 184 7.11 11.66 3.78
CA ASN A 184 6.39 11.54 2.53
C ASN A 184 6.33 10.06 2.12
N PHE A 185 5.13 9.55 1.83
CA PHE A 185 4.92 8.13 1.53
C PHE A 185 5.70 7.67 0.28
N MET A 186 5.68 8.47 -0.79
CA MET A 186 6.40 8.12 -2.01
C MET A 186 7.91 8.09 -1.80
N ASP A 187 8.45 9.03 -1.00
CA ASP A 187 9.86 9.07 -0.69
C ASP A 187 10.29 7.95 0.27
N LEU A 188 9.39 7.56 1.20
CA LEU A 188 9.58 6.39 2.04
C LEU A 188 9.68 5.12 1.18
N MET A 189 8.71 4.91 0.28
CA MET A 189 8.64 3.73 -0.57
C MET A 189 9.80 3.64 -1.59
N LYS A 190 10.37 4.77 -2.01
CA LYS A 190 11.60 4.79 -2.84
C LYS A 190 12.83 4.30 -2.09
N LYS A 191 12.86 4.44 -0.77
CA LYS A 191 14.01 4.10 0.09
C LYS A 191 13.90 2.72 0.72
N VAL A 192 12.89 1.94 0.39
CA VAL A 192 12.75 0.57 0.89
C VAL A 192 13.92 -0.27 0.37
N GLU A 193 14.66 -0.86 1.29
CA GLU A 193 15.82 -1.71 0.99
C GLU A 193 15.45 -3.18 0.95
N GLU A 194 14.46 -3.60 1.77
CA GLU A 194 13.99 -4.98 1.85
C GLU A 194 12.49 -5.02 2.14
N VAL A 195 11.83 -6.09 1.69
CA VAL A 195 10.42 -6.42 2.00
C VAL A 195 10.41 -7.73 2.78
N GLY A 196 9.64 -7.79 3.86
CA GLY A 196 9.47 -8.99 4.68
C GLY A 196 8.64 -10.06 3.99
N SER A 197 8.74 -11.29 4.49
CA SER A 197 7.96 -12.44 4.01
C SER A 197 6.55 -12.48 4.61
N ASP A 198 6.29 -11.69 5.64
CA ASP A 198 5.04 -11.73 6.39
C ASP A 198 3.95 -10.99 5.62
N LEU A 199 2.88 -11.70 5.25
CA LEU A 199 1.69 -11.15 4.65
C LEU A 199 0.49 -11.59 5.47
N ASP A 200 -0.29 -10.64 5.95
CA ASP A 200 -1.48 -10.89 6.74
C ASP A 200 -2.72 -10.35 6.01
N TRP A 201 -3.70 -11.22 5.79
CA TRP A 201 -4.99 -10.89 5.19
C TRP A 201 -6.06 -10.57 6.23
N SER A 202 -5.74 -10.58 7.53
CA SER A 202 -6.67 -10.16 8.56
C SER A 202 -6.85 -8.64 8.51
N TYR A 203 -8.10 -8.21 8.41
CA TYR A 203 -8.47 -6.80 8.51
C TYR A 203 -9.03 -6.52 9.90
N HIS A 204 -8.59 -5.43 10.46
CA HIS A 204 -9.16 -4.88 11.68
C HIS A 204 -10.21 -3.84 11.38
#